data_56342b4edf609bb31e68ed48d5965003
#
_entry.id   56342b4edf609bb31e68ed48d5965003
#
_cell.length_a   1.000
_cell.length_b   1.000
_cell.length_c   1.000
_cell.angle_alpha   90.00
_cell.angle_beta   90.00
_cell.angle_gamma   90.00
#
_symmetry.space_group_name_H-M   'P 1'
#
loop_
_entity.id
_entity.type
_entity.pdbx_description
1 polymer ?
#
loop_
_entity_poly.entity_id
_entity_poly.type
_entity_poly.pdbx_seq_one_letter_code
_entity_poly.pdbx_strand_id
1 'polypeptide(L)'
;MVSRVFVLVLMLALAGCGWHLRGSMPGMPSLDGLAVSVESVFGDGDLPSELRRQIARTGAVVVPPRAGVPAMRLLDEQVERRRVSGARGAAEQEFDLDYTVTWELIGADGQRLAGPVRLEQTRSLIIERDDLLGSEGREELLIEDLRRDIVFQLVERLQVLAGDALTEDE
;
A
#
# COMPACT_ATOMS: atom_id res chain seq x y z
N MET A 1 -3.51 -55.57 -3.32
CA MET A 1 -4.51 -54.57 -3.76
C MET A 1 -4.60 -53.38 -2.81
N VAL A 2 -4.59 -53.59 -1.48
CA VAL A 2 -4.69 -52.52 -0.44
C VAL A 2 -3.61 -51.44 -0.55
N SER A 3 -2.35 -51.82 -0.86
CA SER A 3 -1.23 -50.87 -0.97
C SER A 3 -1.37 -49.87 -2.12
N ARG A 4 -1.95 -50.27 -3.27
CA ARG A 4 -2.17 -49.36 -4.41
C ARG A 4 -3.28 -48.36 -4.16
N VAL A 5 -4.34 -48.75 -3.43
CA VAL A 5 -5.43 -47.86 -3.02
C VAL A 5 -4.93 -46.82 -2.03
N PHE A 6 -4.08 -47.23 -1.08
CA PHE A 6 -3.51 -46.32 -0.08
C PHE A 6 -2.61 -45.24 -0.72
N VAL A 7 -1.81 -45.63 -1.71
CA VAL A 7 -0.95 -44.65 -2.47
C VAL A 7 -1.82 -43.67 -3.26
N LEU A 8 -2.92 -44.14 -3.85
CA LEU A 8 -3.82 -43.29 -4.63
C LEU A 8 -4.58 -42.29 -3.75
N VAL A 9 -5.02 -42.71 -2.56
CA VAL A 9 -5.68 -41.83 -1.58
C VAL A 9 -4.67 -40.81 -1.02
N LEU A 10 -3.42 -41.18 -0.81
CA LEU A 10 -2.37 -40.28 -0.34
C LEU A 10 -2.01 -39.22 -1.42
N MET A 11 -1.98 -39.59 -2.70
CA MET A 11 -1.77 -38.65 -3.80
C MET A 11 -2.96 -37.68 -3.97
N LEU A 12 -4.18 -38.15 -3.78
CA LEU A 12 -5.37 -37.28 -3.80
C LEU A 12 -5.38 -36.28 -2.61
N ALA A 13 -4.92 -36.70 -1.45
CA ALA A 13 -4.82 -35.83 -0.25
C ALA A 13 -3.75 -34.73 -0.42
N LEU A 14 -2.65 -35.00 -1.14
CA LEU A 14 -1.61 -34.03 -1.46
C LEU A 14 -2.02 -33.03 -2.55
N ALA A 15 -2.94 -33.40 -3.45
CA ALA A 15 -3.50 -32.50 -4.45
C ALA A 15 -4.52 -31.51 -3.87
N GLY A 16 -5.05 -31.77 -2.68
CA GLY A 16 -6.01 -30.92 -1.98
C GLY A 16 -5.40 -29.75 -1.18
N CYS A 17 -4.08 -29.69 -1.01
CA CYS A 17 -3.43 -28.50 -0.46
C CYS A 17 -3.37 -27.43 -1.54
N GLY A 18 -4.46 -26.65 -1.65
CA GLY A 18 -4.54 -25.49 -2.52
C GLY A 18 -3.46 -24.47 -2.17
N TRP A 19 -2.32 -24.57 -2.84
CA TRP A 19 -1.32 -23.51 -2.81
C TRP A 19 -1.87 -22.36 -3.66
N HIS A 20 -2.59 -21.43 -3.04
CA HIS A 20 -2.92 -20.18 -3.67
C HIS A 20 -1.63 -19.36 -3.84
N LEU A 21 -1.24 -19.11 -5.09
CA LEU A 21 -0.22 -18.11 -5.37
C LEU A 21 -0.63 -16.80 -4.70
N ARG A 22 0.28 -16.27 -3.89
CA ARG A 22 0.16 -14.98 -3.23
C ARG A 22 0.10 -13.90 -4.31
N GLY A 23 -1.09 -13.42 -4.67
CA GLY A 23 -1.25 -12.41 -5.73
C GLY A 23 -2.69 -12.07 -6.09
N SER A 24 -3.64 -12.93 -5.77
CA SER A 24 -5.07 -12.62 -5.89
C SER A 24 -5.74 -12.97 -4.56
N MET A 25 -6.08 -11.98 -3.76
CA MET A 25 -7.02 -12.20 -2.66
C MET A 25 -8.37 -12.56 -3.28
N PRO A 26 -8.93 -13.78 -3.01
CA PRO A 26 -10.27 -14.13 -3.48
C PRO A 26 -11.25 -13.14 -2.87
N GLY A 27 -11.95 -12.38 -3.70
CA GLY A 27 -12.98 -11.43 -3.26
C GLY A 27 -12.61 -9.94 -3.38
N MET A 28 -11.40 -9.56 -3.79
CA MET A 28 -11.12 -8.18 -4.16
C MET A 28 -11.55 -7.93 -5.60
N PRO A 29 -12.30 -6.85 -5.87
CA PRO A 29 -12.64 -6.45 -7.23
C PRO A 29 -11.38 -6.22 -8.06
N SER A 30 -11.38 -6.72 -9.29
CA SER A 30 -10.30 -6.45 -10.25
C SER A 30 -10.42 -5.02 -10.76
N LEU A 31 -9.28 -4.35 -10.92
CA LEU A 31 -9.21 -3.04 -11.57
C LEU A 31 -8.87 -3.16 -13.05
N ASP A 32 -8.94 -4.38 -13.63
CA ASP A 32 -8.54 -4.64 -15.02
C ASP A 32 -9.25 -3.72 -16.00
N GLY A 33 -8.45 -2.94 -16.74
CA GLY A 33 -8.94 -2.01 -17.75
C GLY A 33 -9.56 -0.70 -17.20
N LEU A 34 -9.73 -0.55 -15.89
CA LEU A 34 -10.21 0.68 -15.30
C LEU A 34 -9.18 1.80 -15.51
N ALA A 35 -9.60 2.91 -16.14
CA ALA A 35 -8.76 4.09 -16.23
C ALA A 35 -8.81 4.85 -14.90
N VAL A 36 -7.64 5.16 -14.32
CA VAL A 36 -7.51 5.91 -13.05
C VAL A 36 -6.40 6.94 -13.21
N SER A 37 -6.58 8.13 -12.64
CA SER A 37 -5.52 9.12 -12.50
C SER A 37 -5.01 9.22 -11.06
N VAL A 38 -3.74 9.59 -10.90
CA VAL A 38 -3.14 9.91 -9.59
C VAL A 38 -2.67 11.36 -9.64
N GLU A 39 -3.25 12.18 -8.79
CA GLU A 39 -2.92 13.59 -8.62
C GLU A 39 -2.23 13.81 -7.27
N SER A 40 -1.27 14.72 -7.21
CA SER A 40 -0.60 15.12 -5.98
C SER A 40 -0.52 16.64 -5.91
N VAL A 41 -0.96 17.23 -4.81
CA VAL A 41 -0.91 18.68 -4.58
C VAL A 41 0.50 19.17 -4.21
N PHE A 42 1.37 18.25 -3.79
CA PHE A 42 2.77 18.54 -3.42
C PHE A 42 3.78 18.18 -4.53
N GLY A 43 3.28 17.86 -5.74
CA GLY A 43 4.09 17.56 -6.92
C GLY A 43 4.41 16.08 -7.10
N ASP A 44 5.24 15.78 -8.10
CA ASP A 44 5.70 14.42 -8.37
C ASP A 44 6.89 14.08 -7.47
N GLY A 45 6.74 13.01 -6.72
CA GLY A 45 7.74 12.46 -5.81
C GLY A 45 7.68 10.93 -5.80
N ASP A 46 8.32 10.33 -4.80
CA ASP A 46 8.38 8.87 -4.69
C ASP A 46 7.01 8.25 -4.43
N LEU A 47 6.20 8.84 -3.54
CA LEU A 47 4.88 8.33 -3.19
C LEU A 47 3.92 8.31 -4.40
N PRO A 48 3.68 9.41 -5.14
CA PRO A 48 2.82 9.38 -6.31
C PRO A 48 3.33 8.43 -7.40
N SER A 49 4.65 8.36 -7.59
CA SER A 49 5.28 7.50 -8.59
C SER A 49 5.12 6.03 -8.25
N GLU A 50 5.30 5.64 -6.98
CA GLU A 50 5.10 4.28 -6.51
C GLU A 50 3.63 3.88 -6.55
N LEU A 51 2.73 4.78 -6.16
CA LEU A 51 1.29 4.56 -6.23
C LEU A 51 0.83 4.28 -7.66
N ARG A 52 1.27 5.07 -8.65
CA ARG A 52 0.98 4.83 -10.08
C ARG A 52 1.47 3.45 -10.53
N ARG A 53 2.69 3.06 -10.15
CA ARG A 53 3.24 1.74 -10.48
C ARG A 53 2.43 0.61 -9.85
N GLN A 54 2.03 0.77 -8.61
CA GLN A 54 1.28 -0.27 -7.90
C GLN A 54 -0.16 -0.40 -8.43
N ILE A 55 -0.85 0.70 -8.73
CA ILE A 55 -2.15 0.69 -9.41
C ILE A 55 -2.05 -0.02 -10.76
N ALA A 56 -1.03 0.28 -11.58
CA ALA A 56 -0.84 -0.39 -12.86
C ALA A 56 -0.62 -1.91 -12.73
N ARG A 57 -0.03 -2.39 -11.62
CA ARG A 57 0.14 -3.84 -11.34
C ARG A 57 -1.17 -4.56 -11.06
N THR A 58 -2.24 -3.84 -10.70
CA THR A 58 -3.58 -4.42 -10.50
C THR A 58 -4.38 -4.57 -11.80
N GLY A 59 -3.79 -4.25 -12.97
CA GLY A 59 -4.45 -4.28 -14.27
C GLY A 59 -5.13 -2.97 -14.66
N ALA A 60 -5.16 -1.96 -13.77
CA ALA A 60 -5.68 -0.64 -14.09
C ALA A 60 -4.78 0.12 -15.08
N VAL A 61 -5.38 0.98 -15.87
CA VAL A 61 -4.69 1.87 -16.82
C VAL A 61 -4.50 3.24 -16.16
N VAL A 62 -3.28 3.54 -15.73
CA VAL A 62 -2.96 4.86 -15.16
C VAL A 62 -2.85 5.89 -16.30
N VAL A 63 -3.67 6.93 -16.23
CA VAL A 63 -3.75 7.99 -17.25
C VAL A 63 -3.51 9.37 -16.63
N PRO A 64 -3.11 10.37 -17.42
CA PRO A 64 -3.06 11.74 -16.93
C PRO A 64 -4.43 12.23 -16.46
N PRO A 65 -4.48 13.15 -15.47
CA PRO A 65 -5.72 13.74 -14.98
C PRO A 65 -6.56 14.34 -16.11
N ARG A 66 -7.84 13.97 -16.17
CA ARG A 66 -8.79 14.51 -17.16
C ARG A 66 -10.23 14.27 -16.71
N ALA A 67 -11.16 15.06 -17.22
CA ALA A 67 -12.59 14.88 -16.95
C ALA A 67 -13.07 13.48 -17.39
N GLY A 68 -13.97 12.89 -16.62
CA GLY A 68 -14.50 11.55 -16.88
C GLY A 68 -13.61 10.40 -16.45
N VAL A 69 -12.54 10.67 -15.73
CA VAL A 69 -11.65 9.65 -15.17
C VAL A 69 -11.58 9.82 -13.65
N PRO A 70 -11.80 8.75 -12.86
CA PRO A 70 -11.61 8.78 -11.43
C PRO A 70 -10.19 9.21 -11.07
N ALA A 71 -10.06 10.04 -10.02
CA ALA A 71 -8.78 10.57 -9.57
C ALA A 71 -8.52 10.23 -8.11
N MET A 72 -7.44 9.51 -7.82
CA MET A 72 -6.90 9.42 -6.48
C MET A 72 -5.99 10.63 -6.23
N ARG A 73 -6.41 11.50 -5.31
CA ARG A 73 -5.70 12.72 -4.96
C ARG A 73 -4.94 12.57 -3.66
N LEU A 74 -3.66 12.83 -3.69
CA LEU A 74 -2.78 12.93 -2.54
C LEU A 74 -2.72 14.39 -2.12
N LEU A 75 -3.23 14.70 -0.93
CA LEU A 75 -3.40 16.05 -0.42
C LEU A 75 -2.23 16.49 0.46
N ASP A 76 -1.60 15.54 1.18
CA ASP A 76 -0.50 15.80 2.08
C ASP A 76 0.35 14.54 2.28
N GLU A 77 1.67 14.72 2.46
CA GLU A 77 2.65 13.68 2.79
C GLU A 77 3.60 14.22 3.84
N GLN A 78 3.72 13.54 4.98
CA GLN A 78 4.57 13.95 6.09
C GLN A 78 5.35 12.76 6.64
N VAL A 79 6.62 13.00 6.96
CA VAL A 79 7.46 12.10 7.74
C VAL A 79 7.91 12.83 8.98
N GLU A 80 7.57 12.31 10.16
CA GLU A 80 7.97 12.86 11.43
C GLU A 80 8.81 11.87 12.21
N ARG A 81 9.89 12.36 12.81
CA ARG A 81 10.72 11.57 13.74
C ARG A 81 10.53 12.05 15.15
N ARG A 82 9.88 11.22 15.97
CA ARG A 82 9.59 11.51 17.37
C ARG A 82 10.43 10.64 18.30
N ARG A 83 11.14 11.27 19.22
CA ARG A 83 11.91 10.54 20.25
C ARG A 83 10.97 9.88 21.24
N VAL A 84 11.18 8.56 21.46
CA VAL A 84 10.41 7.76 22.42
C VAL A 84 11.21 7.53 23.70
N SER A 85 12.48 7.17 23.60
CA SER A 85 13.31 6.87 24.74
C SER A 85 14.77 7.30 24.54
N GLY A 86 15.55 7.25 25.62
CA GLY A 86 16.95 7.64 25.67
C GLY A 86 17.19 9.10 26.06
N ALA A 87 18.03 9.32 27.06
CA ALA A 87 18.49 10.66 27.44
C ALA A 87 19.37 11.26 26.34
N ARG A 88 19.47 12.60 26.27
CA ARG A 88 20.47 13.27 25.42
C ARG A 88 21.86 12.76 25.80
N GLY A 89 22.55 12.16 24.83
CA GLY A 89 23.88 11.61 25.04
C GLY A 89 23.92 10.17 25.50
N ALA A 90 22.80 9.44 25.58
CA ALA A 90 22.78 7.99 25.76
C ALA A 90 23.48 7.29 24.58
N ALA A 91 24.04 6.09 24.82
CA ALA A 91 24.65 5.28 23.78
C ALA A 91 23.65 4.88 22.70
N GLU A 92 22.42 4.65 23.09
CA GLU A 92 21.28 4.31 22.22
C GLU A 92 20.12 5.28 22.45
N GLN A 93 19.45 5.66 21.37
CA GLN A 93 18.23 6.47 21.39
C GLN A 93 17.20 5.82 20.49
N GLU A 94 15.98 5.73 20.97
CA GLU A 94 14.85 5.19 20.22
C GLU A 94 13.96 6.33 19.72
N PHE A 95 13.60 6.23 18.45
CA PHE A 95 12.69 7.14 17.77
C PHE A 95 11.58 6.36 17.10
N ASP A 96 10.39 6.94 17.05
CA ASP A 96 9.35 6.54 16.11
C ASP A 96 9.47 7.40 14.86
N LEU A 97 9.37 6.74 13.71
CA LEU A 97 9.16 7.35 12.40
C LEU A 97 7.69 7.21 12.06
N ASP A 98 6.98 8.32 12.05
CA ASP A 98 5.57 8.41 11.71
C ASP A 98 5.45 8.90 10.26
N TYR A 99 4.93 8.04 9.36
CA TYR A 99 4.67 8.37 7.96
C TYR A 99 3.17 8.56 7.76
N THR A 100 2.77 9.74 7.35
CA THR A 100 1.37 10.13 7.22
C THR A 100 1.05 10.58 5.80
N VAL A 101 -0.08 10.13 5.27
CA VAL A 101 -0.62 10.57 3.98
C VAL A 101 -2.09 10.93 4.13
N THR A 102 -2.48 12.09 3.63
CA THR A 102 -3.89 12.49 3.48
C THR A 102 -4.28 12.37 2.02
N TRP A 103 -5.40 11.71 1.75
CA TRP A 103 -5.86 11.42 0.40
C TRP A 103 -7.38 11.51 0.28
N GLU A 104 -7.86 11.65 -0.96
CA GLU A 104 -9.27 11.56 -1.33
C GLU A 104 -9.43 10.83 -2.67
N LEU A 105 -10.62 10.27 -2.94
CA LEU A 105 -10.99 9.70 -4.22
C LEU A 105 -12.13 10.54 -4.84
N ILE A 106 -11.91 10.98 -6.06
CA ILE A 106 -12.89 11.71 -6.87
C ILE A 106 -13.38 10.77 -7.97
N GLY A 107 -14.68 10.68 -8.14
CA GLY A 107 -15.32 9.90 -9.20
C GLY A 107 -15.16 10.50 -10.59
N ALA A 108 -15.55 9.75 -11.62
CA ALA A 108 -15.54 10.20 -13.01
C ALA A 108 -16.46 11.41 -13.25
N ASP A 109 -17.51 11.54 -12.45
CA ASP A 109 -18.45 12.67 -12.45
C ASP A 109 -17.94 13.92 -11.73
N GLY A 110 -16.73 13.84 -11.13
CA GLY A 110 -16.12 14.89 -10.33
C GLY A 110 -16.61 14.96 -8.88
N GLN A 111 -17.49 14.07 -8.46
CA GLN A 111 -17.92 14.00 -7.06
C GLN A 111 -16.91 13.26 -6.20
N ARG A 112 -16.86 13.60 -4.91
CA ARG A 112 -16.00 12.91 -3.97
C ARG A 112 -16.63 11.59 -3.55
N LEU A 113 -15.96 10.49 -3.86
CA LEU A 113 -16.36 9.14 -3.48
C LEU A 113 -15.86 8.77 -2.08
N ALA A 114 -14.66 9.24 -1.72
CA ALA A 114 -14.08 9.00 -0.40
C ALA A 114 -13.12 10.11 0.04
N GLY A 115 -12.97 10.28 1.35
CA GLY A 115 -12.02 11.21 1.98
C GLY A 115 -12.53 12.63 2.18
N PRO A 116 -11.66 13.58 2.58
CA PRO A 116 -10.25 13.35 2.93
C PRO A 116 -10.06 12.36 4.09
N VAL A 117 -9.16 11.41 3.92
CA VAL A 117 -8.78 10.42 4.95
C VAL A 117 -7.28 10.48 5.19
N ARG A 118 -6.88 10.45 6.46
CA ARG A 118 -5.49 10.34 6.88
C ARG A 118 -5.15 8.86 7.11
N LEU A 119 -4.07 8.41 6.49
CA LEU A 119 -3.42 7.14 6.76
C LEU A 119 -2.11 7.42 7.49
N GLU A 120 -1.79 6.57 8.45
CA GLU A 120 -0.57 6.69 9.26
C GLU A 120 0.04 5.31 9.47
N GLN A 121 1.35 5.25 9.33
CA GLN A 121 2.16 4.09 9.65
C GLN A 121 3.35 4.51 10.48
N THR A 122 3.70 3.70 11.48
CA THR A 122 4.80 3.97 12.42
C THR A 122 5.79 2.82 12.42
N ARG A 123 7.09 3.13 12.49
CA ARG A 123 8.18 2.17 12.73
C ARG A 123 9.16 2.74 13.74
N SER A 124 9.65 1.91 14.63
CA SER A 124 10.69 2.30 15.59
C SER A 124 12.08 2.23 14.93
N LEU A 125 12.88 3.24 15.18
CA LEU A 125 14.28 3.37 14.76
C LEU A 125 15.16 3.52 15.99
N ILE A 126 16.15 2.63 16.13
CA ILE A 126 17.18 2.73 17.15
C ILE A 126 18.43 3.35 16.52
N ILE A 127 18.90 4.46 17.10
CA ILE A 127 20.10 5.17 16.70
C ILE A 127 21.20 4.93 17.75
N GLU A 128 22.29 4.33 17.35
CA GLU A 128 23.49 4.16 18.14
C GLU A 128 24.43 5.33 17.88
N ARG A 129 25.02 5.88 18.97
CA ARG A 129 25.91 7.06 18.87
C ARG A 129 27.12 6.79 17.97
N ASP A 130 27.66 5.59 18.02
CA ASP A 130 28.90 5.23 17.33
C ASP A 130 28.67 4.78 15.88
N ASP A 131 27.36 4.67 15.43
CA ASP A 131 26.97 4.25 14.09
C ASP A 131 25.96 5.21 13.45
N LEU A 132 26.34 6.48 13.34
CA LEU A 132 25.47 7.50 12.74
C LEU A 132 25.18 7.26 11.26
N LEU A 133 26.21 6.88 10.48
CA LEU A 133 26.04 6.61 9.04
C LEU A 133 25.17 5.38 8.78
N GLY A 134 25.34 4.30 9.56
CA GLY A 134 24.46 3.14 9.48
C GLY A 134 23.03 3.46 9.92
N SER A 135 22.84 4.40 10.86
CA SER A 135 21.53 4.83 11.31
C SER A 135 20.78 5.63 10.24
N GLU A 136 21.45 6.50 9.47
CA GLU A 136 20.85 7.24 8.36
C GLU A 136 20.35 6.29 7.25
N GLY A 137 21.17 5.31 6.86
CA GLY A 137 20.76 4.30 5.87
C GLY A 137 19.58 3.44 6.36
N ARG A 138 19.50 3.11 7.66
CA ARG A 138 18.35 2.40 8.23
C ARG A 138 17.08 3.26 8.23
N GLU A 139 17.20 4.55 8.54
CA GLU A 139 16.08 5.49 8.51
C GLU A 139 15.47 5.58 7.11
N GLU A 140 16.31 5.72 6.07
CA GLU A 140 15.86 5.77 4.68
C GLU A 140 15.11 4.49 4.25
N LEU A 141 15.65 3.31 4.59
CA LEU A 141 15.00 2.04 4.32
C LEU A 141 13.65 1.90 5.04
N LEU A 142 13.55 2.36 6.30
CA LEU A 142 12.30 2.33 7.05
C LEU A 142 11.25 3.27 6.43
N ILE A 143 11.65 4.45 5.96
CA ILE A 143 10.74 5.39 5.27
C ILE A 143 10.25 4.76 3.96
N GLU A 144 11.11 4.05 3.21
CA GLU A 144 10.71 3.34 2.01
C GLU A 144 9.69 2.22 2.31
N ASP A 145 9.92 1.46 3.39
CA ASP A 145 8.99 0.42 3.83
C ASP A 145 7.64 1.00 4.28
N LEU A 146 7.65 2.09 5.06
CA LEU A 146 6.44 2.79 5.48
C LEU A 146 5.63 3.32 4.28
N ARG A 147 6.32 3.91 3.29
CA ARG A 147 5.70 4.38 2.05
C ARG A 147 5.05 3.22 1.29
N ARG A 148 5.72 2.08 1.20
CA ARG A 148 5.20 0.87 0.54
C ARG A 148 3.94 0.35 1.22
N ASP A 149 3.92 0.34 2.55
CA ASP A 149 2.75 -0.06 3.34
C ASP A 149 1.54 0.87 3.10
N ILE A 150 1.78 2.19 3.05
CA ILE A 150 0.74 3.19 2.72
C ILE A 150 0.23 3.00 1.29
N VAL A 151 1.12 2.82 0.31
CA VAL A 151 0.74 2.59 -1.09
C VAL A 151 -0.12 1.34 -1.22
N PHE A 152 0.23 0.26 -0.51
CA PHE A 152 -0.59 -0.96 -0.50
C PHE A 152 -2.01 -0.69 0.01
N GLN A 153 -2.15 0.04 1.13
CA GLN A 153 -3.45 0.40 1.68
C GLN A 153 -4.27 1.31 0.74
N LEU A 154 -3.62 2.25 0.06
CA LEU A 154 -4.28 3.12 -0.91
C LEU A 154 -4.86 2.32 -2.08
N VAL A 155 -4.10 1.36 -2.60
CA VAL A 155 -4.55 0.49 -3.70
C VAL A 155 -5.69 -0.42 -3.25
N GLU A 156 -5.60 -1.00 -2.04
CA GLU A 156 -6.67 -1.81 -1.46
C GLU A 156 -7.98 -1.02 -1.34
N ARG A 157 -7.91 0.21 -0.84
CA ARG A 157 -9.09 1.08 -0.74
C ARG A 157 -9.66 1.45 -2.12
N LEU A 158 -8.81 1.70 -3.11
CA LEU A 158 -9.25 1.94 -4.48
C LEU A 158 -10.01 0.73 -5.03
N GLN A 159 -9.52 -0.49 -4.80
CA GLN A 159 -10.17 -1.72 -5.25
C GLN A 159 -11.55 -1.91 -4.61
N VAL A 160 -11.67 -1.68 -3.30
CA VAL A 160 -12.95 -1.78 -2.59
C VAL A 160 -13.96 -0.77 -3.15
N LEU A 161 -13.57 0.51 -3.25
CA LEU A 161 -14.47 1.57 -3.71
C LEU A 161 -14.86 1.41 -5.19
N ALA A 162 -13.94 0.91 -6.04
CA ALA A 162 -14.26 0.59 -7.44
C ALA A 162 -15.24 -0.59 -7.53
N GLY A 163 -15.12 -1.58 -6.63
CA GLY A 163 -16.06 -2.70 -6.56
C GLY A 163 -17.46 -2.28 -6.16
N ASP A 164 -17.59 -1.43 -5.15
CA ASP A 164 -18.88 -0.92 -4.68
C ASP A 164 -19.60 -0.14 -5.78
N ALA A 165 -18.87 0.72 -6.53
CA ALA A 165 -19.44 1.48 -7.64
C ALA A 165 -19.96 0.61 -8.80
N LEU A 166 -19.35 -0.56 -9.02
CA LEU A 166 -19.79 -1.50 -10.07
C LEU A 166 -21.02 -2.34 -9.65
N THR A 167 -21.26 -2.46 -8.34
CA THR A 167 -22.41 -3.23 -7.82
C THR A 167 -23.68 -2.40 -7.65
N GLU A 168 -23.59 -1.07 -7.63
CA GLU A 168 -24.75 -0.16 -7.54
C GLU A 168 -25.47 0.06 -8.90
N ASP A 169 -24.82 -0.31 -10.02
CA ASP A 169 -25.38 -0.16 -11.39
C ASP A 169 -26.14 -1.41 -11.90
N GLU A 170 -26.30 -2.48 -11.09
CA GLU A 170 -27.09 -3.69 -11.41
C GLU A 170 -28.46 -3.68 -10.73
#